data_2284825380e541ed73bc69eea5c8f603
#
_entry.id   2284825380e541ed73bc69eea5c8f603
#
_cell.length_a   1.000
_cell.length_b   1.000
_cell.length_c   1.000
_cell.angle_alpha   90.00
_cell.angle_beta   90.00
_cell.angle_gamma   90.00
#
_symmetry.space_group_name_H-M   'P 1'
#
loop_
_entity.id
_entity.type
_entity.pdbx_description
1 polymer ?
#
loop_
_entity_poly.entity_id
_entity_poly.type
_entity_poly.pdbx_seq_one_letter_code
_entity_poly.pdbx_strand_id
1 'polypeptide(L)'
;SQHPDGLCLSSMDLYFKSKDDNMPVMVDILTTANGFPTSTVVPFSEVIKNPSEVSISSDATTTTTFTFPSPVYLLPGEYAVRIRANCTGYQCWVAELGQNIVNTTRKISDQAYLGVLFKSQNASTWQQDQNTDLTFVLNRCEFTTAGTHDAVFQNATGQAADYKMDVMDLIPQTVDISSTSIDWSVRTTLQSNGLLNSGYEDVTATVNHEFDNQQVITTTPGSFFSKAGLASSSVFVSPMIDTARNSVIAIENVVNNLTTNETELPAGGDATAKYITRTVTLADGFDAQDITVYLSMNRRAGTQVTCYYKVLSQYDFDSFEDKLWKVMQQTSNLNTLSTDPEEFIEYQFDPTTANTYYSVGGANFTSYKTFAVKIVMTSSNTSVIPRV
;
A
#
# COMPACT_ATOMS: atom_id res chain seq x y z
N SER A 1 -11.04 16.45 -26.30
CA SER A 1 -9.74 15.74 -26.30
C SER A 1 -9.86 14.46 -27.09
N GLN A 2 -8.87 14.13 -27.92
CA GLN A 2 -8.81 12.84 -28.64
C GLN A 2 -8.40 11.68 -27.69
N HIS A 3 -7.83 12.01 -26.53
CA HIS A 3 -7.37 11.08 -25.51
C HIS A 3 -7.91 11.53 -24.14
N PRO A 4 -9.14 11.16 -23.78
CA PRO A 4 -9.77 11.63 -22.54
C PRO A 4 -9.04 11.10 -21.29
N ASP A 5 -8.46 9.90 -21.35
CA ASP A 5 -7.72 9.29 -20.25
C ASP A 5 -6.22 9.63 -20.26
N GLY A 6 -5.80 10.53 -21.16
CA GLY A 6 -4.39 10.83 -21.37
C GLY A 6 -3.69 9.88 -22.33
N LEU A 7 -2.37 9.92 -22.34
CA LEU A 7 -1.51 9.03 -23.12
C LEU A 7 -0.13 8.87 -22.47
N CYS A 8 0.57 7.79 -22.85
CA CYS A 8 1.94 7.54 -22.44
C CYS A 8 2.90 7.78 -23.62
N LEU A 9 3.97 8.55 -23.36
CA LEU A 9 5.08 8.75 -24.31
C LEU A 9 6.20 7.78 -24.01
N SER A 10 6.83 7.25 -25.05
CA SER A 10 8.02 6.36 -24.97
C SER A 10 9.32 7.07 -25.24
N SER A 11 9.33 8.01 -26.19
CA SER A 11 10.52 8.72 -26.60
C SER A 11 10.21 10.01 -27.35
N MET A 12 11.24 10.81 -27.54
CA MET A 12 11.21 12.01 -28.38
C MET A 12 12.41 12.02 -29.33
N ASP A 13 12.16 12.32 -30.59
CA ASP A 13 13.21 12.51 -31.59
C ASP A 13 13.46 13.99 -31.83
N LEU A 14 14.71 14.39 -31.76
CA LEU A 14 15.18 15.74 -32.05
C LEU A 14 16.21 15.72 -33.19
N TYR A 15 16.32 16.83 -33.89
CA TYR A 15 17.22 17.01 -35.02
C TYR A 15 18.24 18.08 -34.68
N PHE A 16 19.53 17.69 -34.64
CA PHE A 16 20.62 18.60 -34.33
C PHE A 16 21.44 18.93 -35.57
N LYS A 17 21.78 20.23 -35.69
CA LYS A 17 22.69 20.73 -36.71
C LYS A 17 24.15 20.67 -36.23
N SER A 18 24.37 20.97 -34.96
CA SER A 18 25.65 20.89 -34.28
C SER A 18 25.50 20.37 -32.86
N LYS A 19 26.61 19.89 -32.28
CA LYS A 19 26.73 19.43 -30.90
C LYS A 19 28.01 19.96 -30.27
N ASP A 20 28.03 19.96 -28.93
CA ASP A 20 29.23 20.20 -28.15
C ASP A 20 30.06 18.91 -28.06
N ASP A 21 31.34 19.03 -27.85
CA ASP A 21 32.27 17.88 -27.80
C ASP A 21 32.33 17.28 -26.38
N ASN A 22 32.03 18.05 -25.35
CA ASN A 22 32.26 17.68 -23.95
C ASN A 22 31.00 17.74 -23.08
N MET A 23 30.06 18.65 -23.34
CA MET A 23 28.91 18.90 -22.48
C MET A 23 27.69 18.12 -22.96
N PRO A 24 26.94 17.45 -22.03
CA PRO A 24 25.71 16.73 -22.37
C PRO A 24 24.56 17.69 -22.70
N VAL A 25 23.57 17.16 -23.42
CA VAL A 25 22.27 17.79 -23.63
C VAL A 25 21.19 17.02 -22.87
N MET A 26 20.24 17.75 -22.32
CA MET A 26 19.12 17.21 -21.54
C MET A 26 17.80 17.60 -22.18
N VAL A 27 16.84 16.67 -22.16
CA VAL A 27 15.45 16.87 -22.57
C VAL A 27 14.54 16.50 -21.41
N ASP A 28 13.54 17.30 -21.15
CA ASP A 28 12.46 17.01 -20.22
C ASP A 28 11.12 17.60 -20.69
N ILE A 29 10.04 17.18 -20.05
CA ILE A 29 8.69 17.70 -20.29
C ILE A 29 8.24 18.47 -19.05
N LEU A 30 7.77 19.69 -19.25
CA LEU A 30 7.26 20.58 -18.22
C LEU A 30 5.74 20.70 -18.31
N THR A 31 5.11 20.91 -17.16
CA THR A 31 3.75 21.40 -17.14
C THR A 31 3.70 22.85 -17.61
N THR A 32 2.51 23.31 -18.04
CA THR A 32 2.28 24.72 -18.43
C THR A 32 1.30 25.38 -17.49
N ALA A 33 1.41 26.71 -17.38
CA ALA A 33 0.43 27.53 -16.69
C ALA A 33 0.22 28.83 -17.51
N ASN A 34 -1.02 29.15 -17.85
CA ASN A 34 -1.37 30.32 -18.67
C ASN A 34 -0.60 30.37 -20.00
N GLY A 35 -0.36 29.20 -20.62
CA GLY A 35 0.35 29.08 -21.89
C GLY A 35 1.89 29.20 -21.79
N PHE A 36 2.47 29.27 -20.58
CA PHE A 36 3.91 29.33 -20.35
C PHE A 36 4.44 28.07 -19.65
N PRO A 37 5.67 27.64 -19.97
CA PRO A 37 6.32 26.55 -19.25
C PRO A 37 6.51 26.89 -17.76
N THR A 38 6.19 25.95 -16.87
CA THR A 38 6.49 26.06 -15.44
C THR A 38 7.86 25.47 -15.09
N SER A 39 8.22 25.43 -13.82
CA SER A 39 9.39 24.72 -13.32
C SER A 39 9.14 23.25 -13.00
N THR A 40 7.88 22.79 -13.08
CA THR A 40 7.50 21.43 -12.70
C THR A 40 7.76 20.47 -13.85
N VAL A 41 8.69 19.53 -13.62
CA VAL A 41 9.02 18.45 -14.56
C VAL A 41 8.02 17.30 -14.41
N VAL A 42 7.52 16.81 -15.51
CA VAL A 42 6.66 15.60 -15.52
C VAL A 42 7.53 14.40 -15.11
N PRO A 43 7.11 13.55 -14.17
CA PRO A 43 7.87 12.39 -13.74
C PRO A 43 8.30 11.50 -14.90
N PHE A 44 9.55 10.97 -14.82
CA PHE A 44 10.19 10.10 -15.81
C PHE A 44 10.47 10.72 -17.18
N SER A 45 10.27 12.02 -17.36
CA SER A 45 10.48 12.68 -18.66
C SER A 45 11.91 13.21 -18.88
N GLU A 46 12.77 13.15 -17.87
CA GLU A 46 14.13 13.65 -17.96
C GLU A 46 15.07 12.63 -18.60
N VAL A 47 15.74 13.02 -19.69
CA VAL A 47 16.73 12.20 -20.39
C VAL A 47 17.97 13.04 -20.67
N ILE A 48 19.14 12.53 -20.29
CA ILE A 48 20.46 13.14 -20.56
C ILE A 48 21.18 12.30 -21.61
N LYS A 49 21.76 12.97 -22.60
CA LYS A 49 22.63 12.35 -23.60
C LYS A 49 23.98 13.01 -23.65
N ASN A 50 25.02 12.18 -23.64
CA ASN A 50 26.40 12.64 -23.86
C ASN A 50 26.60 13.00 -25.33
N PRO A 51 27.62 13.82 -25.67
CA PRO A 51 27.90 14.20 -27.06
C PRO A 51 28.09 13.04 -28.03
N SER A 52 28.64 11.92 -27.56
CA SER A 52 28.82 10.70 -28.37
C SER A 52 27.50 10.05 -28.80
N GLU A 53 26.41 10.28 -28.05
CA GLU A 53 25.08 9.72 -28.30
C GLU A 53 24.21 10.65 -29.17
N VAL A 54 24.70 11.85 -29.47
CA VAL A 54 23.96 12.84 -30.25
C VAL A 54 24.44 12.79 -31.72
N SER A 55 23.47 12.51 -32.59
CA SER A 55 23.67 12.54 -34.05
C SER A 55 23.40 13.95 -34.60
N ILE A 56 24.16 14.36 -35.60
CA ILE A 56 24.00 15.65 -36.29
C ILE A 56 23.83 15.44 -37.79
N SER A 57 23.12 16.35 -38.44
CA SER A 57 23.01 16.36 -39.89
C SER A 57 22.95 17.78 -40.45
N SER A 58 23.39 17.96 -41.70
CA SER A 58 23.35 19.24 -42.40
C SER A 58 22.00 19.56 -43.04
N ASP A 59 21.06 18.62 -43.00
CA ASP A 59 19.78 18.67 -43.73
C ASP A 59 18.55 18.23 -42.90
N ALA A 60 18.71 18.08 -41.60
CA ALA A 60 17.65 17.62 -40.66
C ALA A 60 17.11 16.21 -40.97
N THR A 61 17.88 15.32 -41.58
CA THR A 61 17.44 13.96 -41.91
C THR A 61 17.78 12.93 -40.82
N THR A 62 18.77 13.24 -39.96
CA THR A 62 19.24 12.32 -38.92
C THR A 62 18.68 12.73 -37.57
N THR A 63 18.00 11.79 -36.89
CA THR A 63 17.42 12.01 -35.58
C THR A 63 18.36 11.63 -34.44
N THR A 64 18.21 12.27 -33.31
CA THR A 64 18.67 11.80 -32.00
C THR A 64 17.44 11.45 -31.15
N THR A 65 17.24 10.16 -30.84
CA THR A 65 16.13 9.68 -30.04
C THR A 65 16.45 9.76 -28.56
N PHE A 66 15.61 10.46 -27.80
CA PHE A 66 15.62 10.52 -26.35
C PHE A 66 14.56 9.55 -25.81
N THR A 67 14.98 8.34 -25.46
CA THR A 67 14.08 7.31 -24.90
C THR A 67 13.91 7.55 -23.41
N PHE A 68 12.68 7.69 -22.96
CA PHE A 68 12.37 7.88 -21.54
C PHE A 68 12.65 6.59 -20.76
N PRO A 69 13.13 6.69 -19.50
CA PRO A 69 13.45 5.52 -18.66
C PRO A 69 12.21 4.69 -18.30
N SER A 70 11.04 5.29 -18.36
CA SER A 70 9.72 4.67 -18.15
C SER A 70 8.70 5.41 -19.02
N PRO A 71 7.58 4.80 -19.39
CA PRO A 71 6.48 5.52 -20.06
C PRO A 71 6.10 6.79 -19.30
N VAL A 72 6.08 7.92 -19.99
CA VAL A 72 5.72 9.22 -19.42
C VAL A 72 4.23 9.44 -19.60
N TYR A 73 3.47 9.38 -18.51
CA TYR A 73 2.03 9.59 -18.55
C TYR A 73 1.69 11.08 -18.58
N LEU A 74 0.90 11.46 -19.56
CA LEU A 74 0.40 12.82 -19.75
C LEU A 74 -1.13 12.82 -19.70
N LEU A 75 -1.69 13.55 -18.76
CA LEU A 75 -3.12 13.89 -18.74
C LEU A 75 -3.48 14.79 -19.91
N PRO A 76 -4.77 14.87 -20.33
CA PRO A 76 -5.19 15.85 -21.31
C PRO A 76 -4.84 17.28 -20.88
N GLY A 77 -4.04 17.98 -21.69
CA GLY A 77 -3.57 19.32 -21.35
C GLY A 77 -2.50 19.82 -22.30
N GLU A 78 -1.93 20.95 -21.96
CA GLU A 78 -0.79 21.53 -22.65
C GLU A 78 0.48 21.24 -21.86
N TYR A 79 1.56 20.93 -22.57
CA TYR A 79 2.87 20.63 -22.01
C TYR A 79 3.96 21.34 -22.83
N ALA A 80 5.09 21.60 -22.23
CA ALA A 80 6.26 22.16 -22.91
C ALA A 80 7.41 21.15 -22.89
N VAL A 81 7.97 20.86 -24.05
CA VAL A 81 9.22 20.15 -24.16
C VAL A 81 10.36 21.13 -23.96
N ARG A 82 11.25 20.85 -23.03
CA ARG A 82 12.41 21.68 -22.76
C ARG A 82 13.68 20.94 -23.17
N ILE A 83 14.52 21.64 -23.96
CA ILE A 83 15.88 21.21 -24.32
C ILE A 83 16.84 22.16 -23.61
N ARG A 84 17.80 21.63 -22.89
CA ARG A 84 18.80 22.43 -22.18
C ARG A 84 20.20 21.84 -22.28
N ALA A 85 21.18 22.72 -22.37
CA ALA A 85 22.61 22.39 -22.28
C ALA A 85 23.35 23.54 -21.60
N ASN A 86 24.41 23.25 -20.86
CA ASN A 86 25.27 24.27 -20.23
C ASN A 86 26.38 24.74 -21.16
N CYS A 87 26.08 24.87 -22.45
CA CYS A 87 27.02 25.28 -23.48
C CYS A 87 26.26 25.87 -24.66
N THR A 88 27.01 26.42 -25.64
CA THR A 88 26.46 27.02 -26.88
C THR A 88 26.64 26.13 -28.09
N GLY A 89 27.21 24.93 -27.93
CA GLY A 89 27.59 24.04 -29.05
C GLY A 89 26.40 23.34 -29.72
N TYR A 90 25.27 23.16 -28.99
CA TYR A 90 24.09 22.50 -29.54
C TYR A 90 23.21 23.46 -30.31
N GLN A 91 22.90 23.11 -31.56
CA GLN A 91 21.91 23.79 -32.40
C GLN A 91 20.88 22.80 -32.89
N CYS A 92 19.59 23.03 -32.58
CA CYS A 92 18.47 22.24 -33.09
C CYS A 92 17.97 22.81 -34.42
N TRP A 93 17.45 21.92 -35.26
CA TRP A 93 16.74 22.32 -36.46
C TRP A 93 15.37 22.88 -36.11
N VAL A 94 14.99 23.97 -36.74
CA VAL A 94 13.74 24.68 -36.58
C VAL A 94 13.12 24.99 -37.93
N ALA A 95 11.81 25.16 -37.97
CA ALA A 95 11.06 25.68 -39.13
C ALA A 95 10.70 27.14 -38.85
N GLU A 96 11.10 28.06 -39.70
CA GLU A 96 10.79 29.50 -39.59
C GLU A 96 9.98 29.97 -40.78
N LEU A 97 8.85 30.67 -40.51
CA LEU A 97 7.99 31.20 -41.55
C LEU A 97 8.73 32.12 -42.52
N GLY A 98 8.51 31.90 -43.82
CA GLY A 98 9.13 32.67 -44.89
C GLY A 98 10.54 32.20 -45.30
N GLN A 99 11.20 31.30 -44.51
CA GLN A 99 12.44 30.66 -44.87
C GLN A 99 12.24 29.50 -45.85
N ASN A 100 13.31 29.11 -46.54
CA ASN A 100 13.22 27.97 -47.45
C ASN A 100 13.32 26.64 -46.67
N ILE A 101 12.56 25.66 -47.11
CA ILE A 101 12.78 24.27 -46.69
C ILE A 101 14.18 23.85 -47.16
N VAL A 102 14.92 23.18 -46.28
CA VAL A 102 16.31 22.77 -46.54
C VAL A 102 16.42 22.03 -47.87
N ASN A 103 17.44 22.39 -48.67
CA ASN A 103 17.69 21.85 -50.00
C ASN A 103 16.59 22.07 -51.05
N THR A 104 15.68 23.03 -50.83
CA THR A 104 14.61 23.37 -51.77
C THR A 104 14.46 24.89 -51.94
N THR A 105 13.70 25.31 -52.98
CA THR A 105 13.30 26.70 -53.21
C THR A 105 11.91 27.00 -52.62
N ARG A 106 11.28 26.00 -52.01
CA ARG A 106 9.94 26.13 -51.44
C ARG A 106 10.03 26.81 -50.07
N LYS A 107 9.18 27.80 -49.84
CA LYS A 107 9.11 28.52 -48.58
C LYS A 107 8.15 27.83 -47.59
N ILE A 108 8.45 27.95 -46.31
CA ILE A 108 7.55 27.57 -45.22
C ILE A 108 6.48 28.65 -45.12
N SER A 109 5.23 28.30 -45.41
CA SER A 109 4.07 29.20 -45.45
C SER A 109 3.16 29.12 -44.22
N ASP A 110 3.25 28.03 -43.47
CA ASP A 110 2.41 27.75 -42.31
C ASP A 110 3.15 26.87 -41.31
N GLN A 111 2.73 26.97 -40.07
CA GLN A 111 3.23 26.11 -38.98
C GLN A 111 2.31 24.89 -38.84
N ALA A 112 2.91 23.72 -38.66
CA ALA A 112 2.18 22.46 -38.60
C ALA A 112 1.44 22.28 -37.26
N TYR A 113 1.84 22.98 -36.22
CA TYR A 113 1.34 22.83 -34.86
C TYR A 113 0.94 24.17 -34.25
N LEU A 114 -0.04 24.16 -33.33
CA LEU A 114 -0.51 25.34 -32.60
C LEU A 114 0.40 25.74 -31.42
N GLY A 115 1.59 25.19 -31.33
CA GLY A 115 2.56 25.47 -30.27
C GLY A 115 3.27 26.80 -30.44
N VAL A 116 4.03 27.21 -29.45
CA VAL A 116 4.91 28.38 -29.45
C VAL A 116 6.30 27.97 -29.01
N LEU A 117 7.32 28.37 -29.74
CA LEU A 117 8.70 28.21 -29.32
C LEU A 117 9.05 29.22 -28.25
N PHE A 118 9.57 28.77 -27.12
CA PHE A 118 10.10 29.60 -26.05
C PHE A 118 11.63 29.50 -25.99
N LYS A 119 12.28 30.66 -25.84
CA LYS A 119 13.72 30.76 -25.65
C LYS A 119 14.01 31.28 -24.25
N SER A 120 14.99 30.71 -23.57
CA SER A 120 15.40 31.11 -22.23
C SER A 120 16.91 30.91 -22.05
N GLN A 121 17.55 31.82 -21.30
CA GLN A 121 18.97 31.68 -20.90
C GLN A 121 19.10 31.13 -19.47
N ASN A 122 18.04 31.23 -18.67
CA ASN A 122 18.05 30.87 -17.23
C ASN A 122 17.03 29.77 -16.87
N ALA A 123 16.36 29.18 -17.88
CA ALA A 123 15.32 28.17 -17.73
C ALA A 123 14.12 28.58 -16.82
N SER A 124 13.95 29.86 -16.52
CA SER A 124 12.86 30.40 -15.70
C SER A 124 12.15 31.60 -16.32
N THR A 125 12.82 32.36 -17.17
CA THR A 125 12.25 33.49 -17.91
C THR A 125 12.16 33.12 -19.38
N TRP A 126 10.96 33.16 -19.95
CA TRP A 126 10.67 32.68 -21.28
C TRP A 126 10.32 33.81 -22.23
N GLN A 127 10.97 33.84 -23.39
CA GLN A 127 10.65 34.73 -24.50
C GLN A 127 9.96 33.94 -25.61
N GLN A 128 8.79 34.32 -25.99
CA GLN A 128 8.01 33.70 -27.08
C GLN A 128 8.59 34.04 -28.44
N ASP A 129 8.60 33.04 -29.33
CA ASP A 129 8.88 33.19 -30.76
C ASP A 129 7.76 32.49 -31.54
N GLN A 130 6.88 33.30 -32.13
CA GLN A 130 5.68 32.79 -32.84
C GLN A 130 5.92 32.45 -34.29
N ASN A 131 7.09 32.79 -34.83
CA ASN A 131 7.41 32.55 -36.23
C ASN A 131 8.28 31.31 -36.44
N THR A 132 8.72 30.69 -35.35
CA THR A 132 9.68 29.60 -35.39
C THR A 132 9.14 28.41 -34.59
N ASP A 133 9.19 27.21 -35.17
CA ASP A 133 8.83 25.96 -34.50
C ASP A 133 10.04 25.02 -34.44
N LEU A 134 10.13 24.28 -33.32
CA LEU A 134 11.12 23.21 -33.17
C LEU A 134 10.73 22.01 -34.04
N THR A 135 11.72 21.44 -34.74
CA THR A 135 11.50 20.18 -35.47
C THR A 135 11.70 19.01 -34.52
N PHE A 136 10.62 18.25 -34.25
CA PHE A 136 10.64 17.08 -33.37
C PHE A 136 9.58 16.05 -33.76
N VAL A 137 9.73 14.84 -33.22
CA VAL A 137 8.70 13.78 -33.26
C VAL A 137 8.48 13.26 -31.84
N LEU A 138 7.24 13.13 -31.41
CA LEU A 138 6.87 12.46 -30.17
C LEU A 138 6.39 11.05 -30.49
N ASN A 139 7.00 10.07 -29.84
CA ASN A 139 6.63 8.68 -29.97
C ASN A 139 5.81 8.28 -28.72
N ARG A 140 4.58 7.80 -28.97
CA ARG A 140 3.71 7.30 -27.92
C ARG A 140 3.88 5.80 -27.71
N CYS A 141 3.50 5.34 -26.53
CA CYS A 141 3.30 3.91 -26.29
C CYS A 141 2.00 3.43 -26.96
N GLU A 142 2.00 2.16 -27.33
CA GLU A 142 0.80 1.43 -27.74
C GLU A 142 0.70 0.17 -26.91
N PHE A 143 -0.33 0.08 -26.06
CA PHE A 143 -0.53 -1.01 -25.12
C PHE A 143 -1.50 -2.04 -25.67
N THR A 144 -1.30 -3.29 -25.28
CA THR A 144 -2.23 -4.38 -25.60
C THR A 144 -3.45 -4.28 -24.71
N THR A 145 -4.64 -4.29 -25.32
CA THR A 145 -5.94 -4.24 -24.60
C THR A 145 -6.59 -5.62 -24.48
N ALA A 146 -6.00 -6.65 -25.05
CA ALA A 146 -6.52 -8.01 -25.01
C ALA A 146 -5.93 -8.79 -23.83
N GLY A 147 -6.80 -9.15 -22.86
CA GLY A 147 -6.44 -9.97 -21.71
C GLY A 147 -5.75 -9.20 -20.58
N THR A 148 -5.31 -9.95 -19.59
CA THR A 148 -4.54 -9.46 -18.43
C THR A 148 -3.10 -9.89 -18.57
N HIS A 149 -2.18 -9.01 -18.26
CA HIS A 149 -0.74 -9.28 -18.28
C HIS A 149 -0.18 -9.25 -16.86
N ASP A 150 0.49 -10.33 -16.47
CA ASP A 150 0.99 -10.51 -15.10
C ASP A 150 2.39 -9.92 -14.91
N ALA A 151 2.54 -9.05 -13.91
CA ALA A 151 3.82 -8.66 -13.35
C ALA A 151 4.01 -9.42 -12.03
N VAL A 152 5.09 -10.20 -11.91
CA VAL A 152 5.35 -11.03 -10.74
C VAL A 152 6.56 -10.49 -9.98
N PHE A 153 6.37 -10.27 -8.68
CA PHE A 153 7.41 -9.86 -7.73
C PHE A 153 7.66 -11.02 -6.76
N GLN A 154 8.90 -11.20 -6.34
CA GLN A 154 9.29 -12.23 -5.38
C GLN A 154 10.26 -11.67 -4.34
N ASN A 155 10.29 -12.27 -3.16
CA ASN A 155 11.29 -11.91 -2.16
C ASN A 155 12.70 -12.28 -2.65
N ALA A 156 13.66 -11.40 -2.36
CA ALA A 156 15.07 -11.62 -2.66
C ALA A 156 15.77 -12.46 -1.57
N THR A 157 16.97 -12.94 -1.85
CA THR A 157 17.90 -13.51 -0.84
C THR A 157 18.32 -12.45 0.18
N GLY A 158 18.55 -12.85 1.41
CA GLY A 158 19.24 -12.03 2.40
C GLY A 158 18.46 -11.74 3.67
N GLN A 159 17.35 -12.42 3.90
CA GLN A 159 16.63 -12.34 5.17
C GLN A 159 17.32 -13.25 6.19
N ALA A 160 17.57 -12.75 7.38
CA ALA A 160 18.32 -13.49 8.42
C ALA A 160 17.47 -14.54 9.16
N ALA A 161 16.13 -14.51 9.02
CA ALA A 161 15.19 -15.41 9.68
C ALA A 161 13.91 -15.57 8.87
N ASP A 162 13.18 -16.64 9.15
CA ASP A 162 11.85 -16.84 8.59
C ASP A 162 10.86 -15.86 9.23
N TYR A 163 9.99 -15.27 8.41
CA TYR A 163 8.88 -14.41 8.86
C TYR A 163 7.57 -15.18 8.77
N LYS A 164 6.94 -15.39 9.92
CA LYS A 164 5.62 -16.00 9.98
C LYS A 164 4.54 -14.97 9.68
N MET A 165 3.50 -15.40 9.00
CA MET A 165 2.36 -14.57 8.63
C MET A 165 1.06 -15.30 8.90
N ASP A 166 0.22 -14.73 9.72
CA ASP A 166 -1.18 -15.08 9.88
C ASP A 166 -2.07 -14.13 9.09
N VAL A 167 -1.64 -12.86 9.04
CA VAL A 167 -2.30 -11.78 8.32
C VAL A 167 -1.25 -11.02 7.52
N MET A 168 -1.62 -10.57 6.34
CA MET A 168 -0.78 -9.78 5.46
C MET A 168 -1.50 -8.52 5.01
N ASP A 169 -0.76 -7.44 4.85
CA ASP A 169 -1.19 -6.26 4.11
C ASP A 169 -0.21 -5.97 2.99
N LEU A 170 -0.72 -5.94 1.75
CA LEU A 170 0.05 -5.60 0.55
C LEU A 170 -0.11 -4.11 0.28
N ILE A 171 0.99 -3.37 0.34
CA ILE A 171 1.01 -1.91 0.15
C ILE A 171 1.80 -1.57 -1.12
N PRO A 172 1.18 -1.64 -2.30
CA PRO A 172 1.78 -1.21 -3.54
C PRO A 172 1.63 0.31 -3.71
N GLN A 173 2.57 0.92 -4.41
CA GLN A 173 2.41 2.28 -4.90
C GLN A 173 2.05 2.22 -6.38
N THR A 174 0.81 2.55 -6.70
CA THR A 174 0.25 2.49 -8.05
C THR A 174 -0.21 3.85 -8.55
N VAL A 175 -0.31 3.99 -9.86
CA VAL A 175 -1.06 5.07 -10.50
C VAL A 175 -2.24 4.44 -11.22
N ASP A 176 -3.43 4.72 -10.71
CA ASP A 176 -4.68 4.24 -11.26
C ASP A 176 -5.21 5.23 -12.30
N ILE A 177 -5.44 4.73 -13.50
CA ILE A 177 -6.00 5.47 -14.63
C ILE A 177 -7.38 4.89 -14.90
N SER A 178 -8.37 5.72 -15.17
CA SER A 178 -9.79 5.33 -15.23
C SER A 178 -10.14 4.17 -16.19
N SER A 179 -9.32 3.95 -17.23
CA SER A 179 -9.49 2.86 -18.20
C SER A 179 -8.60 1.66 -17.93
N THR A 180 -7.99 1.57 -16.73
CA THR A 180 -7.06 0.50 -16.36
C THR A 180 -7.48 -0.17 -15.05
N SER A 181 -7.00 -1.39 -14.81
CA SER A 181 -7.13 -2.08 -13.53
C SER A 181 -5.87 -2.85 -13.16
N ILE A 182 -5.69 -3.05 -11.85
CA ILE A 182 -4.64 -3.88 -11.27
C ILE A 182 -5.30 -4.83 -10.28
N ASP A 183 -5.26 -6.13 -10.58
CA ASP A 183 -5.74 -7.18 -9.69
C ASP A 183 -4.55 -7.84 -9.01
N TRP A 184 -4.56 -7.86 -7.67
CA TRP A 184 -3.47 -8.42 -6.91
C TRP A 184 -3.79 -9.82 -6.41
N SER A 185 -2.79 -10.69 -6.46
CA SER A 185 -2.83 -12.01 -5.83
C SER A 185 -1.46 -12.36 -5.26
N VAL A 186 -1.45 -13.21 -4.24
CA VAL A 186 -0.23 -13.64 -3.55
C VAL A 186 -0.12 -15.14 -3.52
N ARG A 187 1.10 -15.63 -3.41
CA ARG A 187 1.44 -17.03 -3.21
C ARG A 187 2.59 -17.12 -2.22
N THR A 188 2.43 -17.95 -1.22
CA THR A 188 3.33 -18.02 -0.07
C THR A 188 3.77 -19.45 0.22
N THR A 189 4.74 -19.60 1.09
CA THR A 189 5.18 -20.90 1.62
C THR A 189 4.37 -21.24 2.87
N LEU A 190 3.84 -22.46 2.94
CA LEU A 190 3.13 -22.98 4.12
C LEU A 190 4.11 -23.27 5.24
N GLN A 191 3.87 -22.77 6.44
CA GLN A 191 4.71 -23.06 7.61
C GLN A 191 4.77 -24.55 7.93
N SER A 192 3.68 -25.30 7.70
CA SER A 192 3.57 -26.72 8.05
C SER A 192 4.52 -27.64 7.30
N ASN A 193 4.95 -27.27 6.09
CA ASN A 193 5.77 -28.12 5.24
C ASN A 193 6.87 -27.40 4.44
N GLY A 194 6.96 -26.08 4.53
CA GLY A 194 7.93 -25.27 3.81
C GLY A 194 7.75 -25.24 2.28
N LEU A 195 6.63 -25.74 1.74
CA LEU A 195 6.34 -25.76 0.31
C LEU A 195 5.46 -24.58 -0.07
N LEU A 196 5.64 -24.07 -1.30
CA LEU A 196 4.74 -23.05 -1.85
C LEU A 196 3.31 -23.58 -1.91
N ASN A 197 2.36 -22.72 -1.57
CA ASN A 197 0.95 -22.99 -1.75
C ASN A 197 0.63 -23.37 -3.21
N SER A 198 -0.40 -24.16 -3.44
CA SER A 198 -0.72 -24.71 -4.77
C SER A 198 -1.21 -23.65 -5.77
N GLY A 199 -1.69 -22.51 -5.31
CA GLY A 199 -2.24 -21.44 -6.13
C GLY A 199 -1.90 -20.03 -5.61
N TYR A 200 -2.32 -19.03 -6.35
CA TYR A 200 -2.38 -17.65 -5.90
C TYR A 200 -3.71 -17.40 -5.19
N GLU A 201 -3.67 -16.66 -4.11
CA GLU A 201 -4.84 -16.17 -3.38
C GLU A 201 -5.05 -14.69 -3.75
N ASP A 202 -6.28 -14.31 -4.14
CA ASP A 202 -6.61 -12.94 -4.49
C ASP A 202 -6.60 -12.06 -3.23
N VAL A 203 -5.97 -10.89 -3.33
CA VAL A 203 -5.84 -9.95 -2.23
C VAL A 203 -6.21 -8.55 -2.69
N THR A 204 -6.78 -7.76 -1.78
CA THR A 204 -7.03 -6.35 -2.02
C THR A 204 -5.88 -5.54 -1.44
N ALA A 205 -5.27 -4.67 -2.24
CA ALA A 205 -4.20 -3.78 -1.78
C ALA A 205 -4.69 -2.89 -0.62
N THR A 206 -3.85 -2.71 0.39
CA THR A 206 -4.11 -1.92 1.60
C THR A 206 -5.26 -2.45 2.48
N VAL A 207 -5.65 -3.70 2.29
CA VAL A 207 -6.65 -4.39 3.11
C VAL A 207 -6.02 -5.65 3.69
N ASN A 208 -6.19 -5.87 4.99
CA ASN A 208 -5.69 -7.04 5.67
C ASN A 208 -6.24 -8.32 5.04
N HIS A 209 -5.34 -9.17 4.57
CA HIS A 209 -5.66 -10.51 4.08
C HIS A 209 -5.32 -11.55 5.16
N GLU A 210 -6.32 -12.31 5.59
CA GLU A 210 -6.18 -13.37 6.60
C GLU A 210 -6.00 -14.71 5.88
N PHE A 211 -4.93 -15.42 6.19
CA PHE A 211 -4.68 -16.73 5.59
C PHE A 211 -5.44 -17.85 6.33
N ASP A 212 -5.89 -18.84 5.61
CA ASP A 212 -6.52 -20.02 6.21
C ASP A 212 -5.55 -20.84 7.07
N ASN A 213 -4.26 -20.80 6.73
CA ASN A 213 -3.19 -21.48 7.44
C ASN A 213 -2.00 -20.55 7.59
N GLN A 214 -1.27 -20.68 8.69
CA GLN A 214 -0.07 -19.89 8.93
C GLN A 214 0.95 -20.04 7.79
N GLN A 215 1.35 -18.92 7.22
CA GLN A 215 2.33 -18.81 6.15
C GLN A 215 3.70 -18.42 6.70
N VAL A 216 4.72 -18.60 5.89
CA VAL A 216 6.08 -18.17 6.23
C VAL A 216 6.80 -17.64 4.99
N ILE A 217 7.51 -16.54 5.14
CA ILE A 217 8.50 -16.08 4.16
C ILE A 217 9.86 -16.58 4.66
N THR A 218 10.42 -17.55 3.96
CA THR A 218 11.71 -18.14 4.35
C THR A 218 12.88 -17.31 3.83
N THR A 219 14.09 -17.63 4.26
CA THR A 219 15.34 -17.05 3.75
C THR A 219 15.61 -17.41 2.28
N THR A 220 14.87 -18.36 1.73
CA THR A 220 15.02 -18.81 0.35
C THR A 220 14.30 -17.84 -0.60
N PRO A 221 14.95 -17.40 -1.70
CA PRO A 221 14.28 -16.60 -2.74
C PRO A 221 13.08 -17.33 -3.32
N GLY A 222 12.01 -16.57 -3.59
CA GLY A 222 10.81 -17.14 -4.17
C GLY A 222 9.97 -17.97 -3.22
N SER A 223 10.06 -17.71 -1.90
CA SER A 223 9.12 -18.24 -0.89
C SER A 223 7.86 -17.38 -0.77
N PHE A 224 7.89 -16.16 -1.27
CA PHE A 224 6.76 -15.26 -1.37
C PHE A 224 6.70 -14.66 -2.78
N PHE A 225 5.52 -14.68 -3.36
CA PHE A 225 5.23 -14.01 -4.63
C PHE A 225 4.03 -13.09 -4.47
N SER A 226 4.14 -11.86 -4.98
CA SER A 226 2.97 -11.04 -5.29
C SER A 226 2.85 -10.89 -6.80
N LYS A 227 1.65 -11.03 -7.32
CA LYS A 227 1.34 -10.95 -8.73
C LYS A 227 0.33 -9.83 -8.95
N ALA A 228 0.67 -8.93 -9.86
CA ALA A 228 -0.22 -7.89 -10.34
C ALA A 228 -0.73 -8.25 -11.73
N GLY A 229 -2.00 -8.51 -11.87
CA GLY A 229 -2.68 -8.67 -13.14
C GLY A 229 -3.03 -7.30 -13.71
N LEU A 230 -2.32 -6.87 -14.75
CA LEU A 230 -2.46 -5.55 -15.37
C LEU A 230 -3.40 -5.61 -16.56
N ALA A 231 -4.43 -4.80 -16.58
CA ALA A 231 -5.36 -4.70 -17.71
C ALA A 231 -5.62 -3.24 -18.10
N SER A 232 -5.87 -3.01 -19.38
CA SER A 232 -6.28 -1.71 -19.92
C SER A 232 -7.32 -1.88 -21.02
N SER A 233 -8.32 -1.02 -21.03
CA SER A 233 -9.29 -0.90 -22.12
C SER A 233 -8.87 0.11 -23.19
N SER A 234 -7.77 0.82 -23.01
CA SER A 234 -7.22 1.84 -23.90
C SER A 234 -5.81 1.50 -24.37
N VAL A 235 -5.56 1.59 -25.66
CA VAL A 235 -4.21 1.38 -26.24
C VAL A 235 -3.22 2.51 -25.88
N PHE A 236 -3.68 3.60 -25.27
CA PHE A 236 -2.87 4.79 -25.00
C PHE A 236 -2.31 4.84 -23.59
N VAL A 237 -2.88 4.09 -22.67
CA VAL A 237 -2.52 4.10 -21.25
C VAL A 237 -2.38 2.68 -20.71
N SER A 238 -1.59 2.54 -19.65
CA SER A 238 -1.42 1.29 -18.89
C SER A 238 -1.41 1.63 -17.40
N PRO A 239 -1.87 0.74 -16.53
CA PRO A 239 -1.64 0.91 -15.11
C PRO A 239 -0.13 0.90 -14.83
N MET A 240 0.29 1.61 -13.78
CA MET A 240 1.70 1.72 -13.42
C MET A 240 1.92 1.33 -11.97
N ILE A 241 3.02 0.63 -11.71
CA ILE A 241 3.45 0.20 -10.38
C ILE A 241 4.85 0.74 -10.14
N ASP A 242 5.06 1.44 -9.01
CA ASP A 242 6.39 1.82 -8.56
C ASP A 242 7.05 0.62 -7.86
N THR A 243 7.96 -0.02 -8.59
CA THR A 243 8.66 -1.23 -8.10
C THR A 243 9.58 -0.96 -6.92
N ALA A 244 9.99 0.28 -6.69
CA ALA A 244 10.84 0.67 -5.57
C ALA A 244 10.05 0.89 -4.26
N ARG A 245 8.73 1.02 -4.34
CA ARG A 245 7.84 1.29 -3.21
C ARG A 245 6.72 0.25 -3.06
N ASN A 246 6.92 -0.94 -3.56
CA ASN A 246 6.03 -2.08 -3.34
C ASN A 246 6.48 -2.79 -2.07
N SER A 247 5.60 -2.86 -1.06
CA SER A 247 5.91 -3.41 0.26
C SER A 247 4.83 -4.35 0.78
N VAL A 248 5.22 -5.22 1.70
CA VAL A 248 4.34 -6.18 2.37
C VAL A 248 4.56 -6.07 3.86
N ILE A 249 3.47 -5.96 4.63
CA ILE A 249 3.48 -6.09 6.08
C ILE A 249 2.99 -7.49 6.41
N ALA A 250 3.82 -8.25 7.13
CA ALA A 250 3.50 -9.56 7.65
C ALA A 250 3.20 -9.46 9.15
N ILE A 251 2.09 -10.01 9.59
CA ILE A 251 1.64 -9.99 10.99
C ILE A 251 1.53 -11.43 11.48
N GLU A 252 2.26 -11.76 12.55
CA GLU A 252 2.11 -13.00 13.31
C GLU A 252 1.23 -12.71 14.53
N ASN A 253 0.12 -13.42 14.67
CA ASN A 253 -0.76 -13.31 15.81
C ASN A 253 -0.31 -14.26 16.92
N VAL A 254 -0.31 -13.78 18.15
CA VAL A 254 -0.03 -14.59 19.33
C VAL A 254 -1.33 -14.72 20.13
N VAL A 255 -1.95 -15.89 20.04
CA VAL A 255 -3.21 -16.21 20.69
C VAL A 255 -3.16 -17.61 21.29
N ASN A 256 -3.90 -17.84 22.37
CA ASN A 256 -3.98 -19.17 22.99
C ASN A 256 -4.80 -20.13 22.12
N ASN A 257 -4.39 -21.38 22.10
CA ASN A 257 -5.12 -22.43 21.36
C ASN A 257 -6.33 -22.93 22.16
N LEU A 258 -7.49 -23.09 21.51
CA LEU A 258 -8.71 -23.66 22.11
C LEU A 258 -8.56 -25.13 22.51
N THR A 259 -7.69 -25.89 21.83
CA THR A 259 -7.59 -27.35 21.96
C THR A 259 -6.50 -27.81 22.93
N THR A 260 -5.57 -26.95 23.29
CA THR A 260 -4.50 -27.25 24.24
C THR A 260 -4.89 -26.72 25.62
N ASN A 261 -4.38 -27.37 26.69
CA ASN A 261 -4.65 -27.04 28.10
C ASN A 261 -4.13 -25.67 28.55
N GLU A 262 -4.05 -24.70 27.66
CA GLU A 262 -3.77 -23.29 27.98
C GLU A 262 -4.95 -22.61 28.67
N THR A 263 -5.72 -23.37 29.42
CA THR A 263 -6.82 -22.87 30.21
C THR A 263 -6.29 -22.11 31.42
N GLU A 264 -6.74 -20.89 31.60
CA GLU A 264 -6.46 -20.12 32.80
C GLU A 264 -6.95 -20.87 34.03
N LEU A 265 -6.05 -21.16 34.95
CA LEU A 265 -6.40 -21.73 36.25
C LEU A 265 -7.00 -20.65 37.17
N PRO A 266 -7.82 -21.02 38.19
CA PRO A 266 -8.36 -20.06 39.14
C PRO A 266 -7.28 -19.22 39.87
N ALA A 267 -6.11 -19.77 40.11
CA ALA A 267 -4.98 -19.07 40.74
C ALA A 267 -4.17 -18.18 39.74
N GLY A 268 -4.55 -18.17 38.47
CA GLY A 268 -3.80 -17.58 37.38
C GLY A 268 -3.28 -18.65 36.44
N GLY A 269 -2.92 -18.27 35.21
CA GLY A 269 -2.50 -19.20 34.15
C GLY A 269 -1.57 -18.55 33.14
N ASP A 270 -1.15 -19.36 32.17
CA ASP A 270 -0.12 -19.03 31.20
C ASP A 270 -0.70 -18.45 29.90
N ALA A 271 -1.96 -18.07 29.88
CA ALA A 271 -2.60 -17.48 28.70
C ALA A 271 -1.79 -16.25 28.22
N THR A 272 -1.35 -16.27 26.99
CA THR A 272 -0.55 -15.20 26.38
C THR A 272 -1.43 -14.02 25.97
N ALA A 273 -2.57 -14.31 25.32
CA ALA A 273 -3.56 -13.30 24.92
C ALA A 273 -4.56 -13.08 26.04
N LYS A 274 -4.25 -12.21 26.99
CA LYS A 274 -5.13 -11.82 28.08
C LYS A 274 -5.03 -10.34 28.42
N TYR A 275 -6.13 -9.81 28.90
CA TYR A 275 -6.22 -8.46 29.44
C TYR A 275 -6.72 -8.53 30.88
N ILE A 276 -6.06 -7.82 31.79
CA ILE A 276 -6.46 -7.71 33.20
C ILE A 276 -6.66 -6.23 33.51
N THR A 277 -7.84 -5.87 34.01
CA THR A 277 -8.12 -4.50 34.43
C THR A 277 -7.27 -4.11 35.64
N ARG A 278 -7.16 -2.83 35.89
CA ARG A 278 -6.69 -2.34 37.19
C ARG A 278 -7.58 -2.88 38.30
N THR A 279 -7.00 -3.11 39.46
CA THR A 279 -7.77 -3.34 40.70
C THR A 279 -8.55 -2.07 41.04
N VAL A 280 -9.85 -2.19 41.14
CA VAL A 280 -10.78 -1.10 41.50
C VAL A 280 -11.23 -1.30 42.93
N THR A 281 -11.08 -0.27 43.78
CA THR A 281 -11.64 -0.24 45.14
C THR A 281 -12.73 0.80 45.18
N LEU A 282 -13.92 0.35 45.55
CA LEU A 282 -15.10 1.19 45.71
C LEU A 282 -14.95 2.12 46.90
N ALA A 283 -15.64 3.25 46.89
CA ALA A 283 -15.63 4.19 48.01
C ALA A 283 -16.27 3.55 49.26
N ASP A 284 -15.94 4.09 50.42
CA ASP A 284 -16.49 3.62 51.69
C ASP A 284 -18.01 3.75 51.68
N GLY A 285 -18.70 2.68 52.09
CA GLY A 285 -20.15 2.58 52.11
C GLY A 285 -20.80 2.21 50.76
N PHE A 286 -20.03 1.96 49.74
CA PHE A 286 -20.50 1.60 48.37
C PHE A 286 -20.08 0.18 47.98
N ASP A 287 -20.25 -0.79 48.86
CA ASP A 287 -19.98 -2.18 48.53
C ASP A 287 -20.99 -2.68 47.47
N ALA A 288 -20.48 -3.37 46.45
CA ALA A 288 -21.30 -3.94 45.40
C ALA A 288 -21.73 -5.39 45.72
N GLN A 289 -22.93 -5.78 45.24
CA GLN A 289 -23.47 -7.12 45.39
C GLN A 289 -23.64 -7.87 44.09
N ASP A 290 -23.35 -7.21 42.96
CA ASP A 290 -23.36 -7.79 41.62
C ASP A 290 -22.25 -7.23 40.78
N ILE A 291 -21.91 -7.95 39.72
CA ILE A 291 -20.94 -7.55 38.70
C ILE A 291 -21.40 -8.09 37.34
N THR A 292 -21.61 -7.21 36.41
CA THR A 292 -21.90 -7.57 35.02
C THR A 292 -20.86 -6.90 34.12
N VAL A 293 -20.37 -7.64 33.15
CA VAL A 293 -19.37 -7.15 32.19
C VAL A 293 -20.01 -7.16 30.81
N TYR A 294 -19.97 -6.01 30.13
CA TYR A 294 -20.35 -5.86 28.73
C TYR A 294 -19.11 -5.68 27.90
N LEU A 295 -18.95 -6.50 26.87
CA LEU A 295 -17.82 -6.43 25.93
C LEU A 295 -18.36 -6.27 24.52
N SER A 296 -17.88 -5.25 23.82
CA SER A 296 -18.06 -5.14 22.39
C SER A 296 -16.95 -5.90 21.70
N MET A 297 -17.28 -7.00 21.03
CA MET A 297 -16.30 -7.93 20.49
C MET A 297 -16.60 -8.31 19.05
N ASN A 298 -15.53 -8.46 18.26
CA ASN A 298 -15.57 -9.25 17.04
C ASN A 298 -15.18 -10.70 17.40
N ARG A 299 -16.16 -11.59 17.35
CA ARG A 299 -16.01 -13.01 17.66
C ARG A 299 -16.48 -13.86 16.49
N ARG A 300 -15.54 -14.36 15.71
CA ARG A 300 -15.81 -15.21 14.54
C ARG A 300 -15.76 -16.70 14.89
N ALA A 301 -16.16 -17.54 13.93
CA ALA A 301 -16.10 -18.99 14.10
C ALA A 301 -14.67 -19.45 14.45
N GLY A 302 -14.55 -20.39 15.39
CA GLY A 302 -13.24 -20.87 15.85
C GLY A 302 -12.56 -19.99 16.90
N THR A 303 -13.15 -18.87 17.29
CA THR A 303 -12.63 -17.99 18.36
C THR A 303 -13.50 -18.03 19.61
N GLN A 304 -12.88 -17.80 20.77
CA GLN A 304 -13.59 -17.70 22.04
C GLN A 304 -12.98 -16.58 22.90
N VAL A 305 -13.84 -15.90 23.64
CA VAL A 305 -13.46 -14.94 24.67
C VAL A 305 -14.07 -15.41 25.99
N THR A 306 -13.23 -15.57 27.00
CA THR A 306 -13.66 -15.96 28.34
C THR A 306 -13.41 -14.83 29.32
N CYS A 307 -14.44 -14.45 30.03
CA CYS A 307 -14.39 -13.39 31.04
C CYS A 307 -14.28 -13.99 32.43
N TYR A 308 -13.42 -13.42 33.26
CA TYR A 308 -13.23 -13.80 34.67
C TYR A 308 -13.34 -12.56 35.56
N TYR A 309 -13.74 -12.76 36.78
CA TYR A 309 -13.69 -11.73 37.81
C TYR A 309 -12.97 -12.21 39.05
N LYS A 310 -12.40 -11.29 39.81
CA LYS A 310 -11.80 -11.49 41.12
C LYS A 310 -12.31 -10.39 42.05
N VAL A 311 -12.74 -10.75 43.25
CA VAL A 311 -13.36 -9.80 44.21
C VAL A 311 -12.81 -10.01 45.60
N LEU A 312 -12.82 -8.94 46.40
CA LEU A 312 -12.53 -8.95 47.86
C LEU A 312 -13.55 -8.15 48.62
N SER A 313 -14.13 -8.75 49.65
CA SER A 313 -15.05 -8.08 50.58
C SER A 313 -14.28 -7.19 51.56
N GLN A 314 -14.88 -6.11 52.04
CA GLN A 314 -14.29 -5.25 53.06
C GLN A 314 -14.15 -5.97 54.41
N TYR A 315 -14.88 -7.05 54.62
CA TYR A 315 -14.85 -7.84 55.84
C TYR A 315 -13.88 -9.03 55.78
N ASP A 316 -13.20 -9.21 54.67
CA ASP A 316 -12.19 -10.23 54.47
C ASP A 316 -10.80 -9.59 54.62
N PHE A 317 -9.97 -10.14 55.50
CA PHE A 317 -8.64 -9.63 55.83
C PHE A 317 -7.52 -10.26 54.97
N ASP A 318 -7.90 -11.16 54.05
CA ASP A 318 -6.90 -11.72 53.09
C ASP A 318 -6.45 -10.67 52.07
N SER A 319 -5.32 -10.93 51.45
CA SER A 319 -4.86 -10.10 50.34
C SER A 319 -5.74 -10.30 49.10
N PHE A 320 -5.98 -9.23 48.38
CA PHE A 320 -6.66 -9.31 47.08
C PHE A 320 -5.92 -10.20 46.10
N GLU A 321 -4.59 -10.26 46.18
CA GLU A 321 -3.77 -11.08 45.28
C GLU A 321 -3.98 -12.59 45.54
N ASP A 322 -4.33 -13.00 46.76
CA ASP A 322 -4.60 -14.38 47.11
C ASP A 322 -5.97 -14.87 46.67
N LYS A 323 -6.85 -13.97 46.20
CA LYS A 323 -8.21 -14.35 45.73
C LYS A 323 -8.12 -15.00 44.35
N LEU A 324 -8.96 -16.03 44.17
CA LEU A 324 -9.00 -16.80 42.95
C LEU A 324 -9.89 -16.08 41.89
N TRP A 325 -9.46 -16.20 40.65
CA TRP A 325 -10.28 -15.81 39.51
C TRP A 325 -11.43 -16.77 39.31
N LYS A 326 -12.63 -16.24 39.10
CA LYS A 326 -13.83 -17.00 38.79
C LYS A 326 -14.31 -16.71 37.39
N VAL A 327 -14.71 -17.76 36.67
CA VAL A 327 -15.25 -17.62 35.32
C VAL A 327 -16.63 -16.99 35.38
N MET A 328 -16.91 -16.09 34.45
CA MET A 328 -18.24 -15.55 34.18
C MET A 328 -18.91 -16.34 33.05
N GLN A 329 -20.22 -16.42 33.12
CA GLN A 329 -21.03 -17.04 32.07
C GLN A 329 -21.49 -15.95 31.11
N GLN A 330 -21.39 -16.19 29.82
CA GLN A 330 -22.01 -15.35 28.79
C GLN A 330 -23.52 -15.55 28.90
N THR A 331 -24.29 -14.45 28.99
CA THR A 331 -25.75 -14.45 29.19
C THR A 331 -26.52 -13.82 28.02
N SER A 332 -25.87 -13.07 27.16
CA SER A 332 -26.48 -12.56 25.93
C SER A 332 -25.75 -13.06 24.67
N ASN A 333 -26.43 -13.08 23.54
CA ASN A 333 -25.90 -13.42 22.22
C ASN A 333 -25.10 -14.73 22.17
N LEU A 334 -25.58 -15.78 22.86
CA LEU A 334 -24.88 -17.05 23.11
C LEU A 334 -24.37 -17.72 21.82
N ASN A 335 -25.16 -17.68 20.74
CA ASN A 335 -24.87 -18.33 19.48
C ASN A 335 -24.58 -17.34 18.33
N THR A 336 -24.44 -16.07 18.65
CA THR A 336 -24.18 -15.03 17.67
C THR A 336 -22.68 -14.88 17.46
N LEU A 337 -22.24 -14.93 16.21
CA LEU A 337 -20.85 -14.73 15.81
C LEU A 337 -20.80 -13.58 14.82
N SER A 338 -19.70 -12.85 14.83
CA SER A 338 -19.42 -11.85 13.82
C SER A 338 -19.15 -12.53 12.46
N THR A 339 -19.77 -12.04 11.42
CA THR A 339 -19.64 -12.55 10.04
C THR A 339 -18.59 -11.80 9.25
N ASP A 340 -18.27 -10.58 9.69
CA ASP A 340 -17.32 -9.68 9.06
C ASP A 340 -16.20 -9.31 10.05
N PRO A 341 -14.94 -9.14 9.62
CA PRO A 341 -13.85 -8.68 10.47
C PRO A 341 -14.08 -7.32 11.16
N GLU A 342 -14.95 -6.49 10.64
CA GLU A 342 -15.28 -5.16 11.20
C GLU A 342 -16.59 -5.15 12.01
N GLU A 343 -17.28 -6.27 12.11
CA GLU A 343 -18.54 -6.38 12.86
C GLU A 343 -18.27 -6.63 14.33
N PHE A 344 -18.57 -5.66 15.19
CA PHE A 344 -18.51 -5.78 16.64
C PHE A 344 -19.92 -5.94 17.23
N ILE A 345 -20.10 -6.96 18.07
CA ILE A 345 -21.36 -7.30 18.72
C ILE A 345 -21.16 -7.18 20.24
N GLU A 346 -22.15 -6.62 20.96
CA GLU A 346 -22.11 -6.53 22.41
C GLU A 346 -22.51 -7.86 23.05
N TYR A 347 -21.70 -8.33 23.98
CA TYR A 347 -21.93 -9.55 24.74
C TYR A 347 -21.94 -9.22 26.24
N GLN A 348 -22.82 -9.87 26.98
CA GLN A 348 -22.95 -9.73 28.43
C GLN A 348 -22.42 -10.97 29.12
N PHE A 349 -21.70 -10.76 30.23
CA PHE A 349 -21.14 -11.80 31.08
C PHE A 349 -21.53 -11.54 32.52
N ASP A 350 -22.06 -12.58 33.21
CA ASP A 350 -22.50 -12.53 34.58
C ASP A 350 -21.85 -13.66 35.39
N PRO A 351 -21.73 -13.53 36.75
CA PRO A 351 -21.29 -14.61 37.61
C PRO A 351 -22.23 -15.80 37.53
N THR A 352 -21.67 -17.01 37.60
CA THR A 352 -22.46 -18.26 37.60
C THR A 352 -23.29 -18.50 38.87
N THR A 353 -22.91 -17.84 39.98
CA THR A 353 -23.60 -17.93 41.27
C THR A 353 -23.93 -16.53 41.80
N ALA A 354 -25.20 -16.22 41.86
CA ALA A 354 -25.70 -14.86 42.07
C ALA A 354 -25.53 -14.32 43.51
N ASN A 355 -25.39 -15.15 44.55
CA ASN A 355 -25.54 -14.69 45.93
C ASN A 355 -24.33 -14.89 46.84
N THR A 356 -23.30 -15.61 46.44
CA THR A 356 -22.06 -15.79 47.23
C THR A 356 -20.85 -15.74 46.32
N TYR A 357 -20.08 -14.71 46.46
CA TYR A 357 -18.87 -14.57 45.63
C TYR A 357 -17.78 -15.55 46.02
N TYR A 358 -17.58 -15.76 47.32
CA TYR A 358 -16.61 -16.73 47.83
C TYR A 358 -16.85 -16.98 49.33
N SER A 359 -16.22 -18.03 49.84
CA SER A 359 -16.24 -18.40 51.25
C SER A 359 -14.83 -18.64 51.79
N VAL A 360 -14.50 -18.12 52.95
CA VAL A 360 -13.22 -18.30 53.64
C VAL A 360 -13.51 -18.55 55.11
N GLY A 361 -12.85 -19.59 55.72
CA GLY A 361 -12.98 -19.87 57.13
C GLY A 361 -14.40 -20.10 57.65
N GLY A 362 -15.34 -20.54 56.75
CA GLY A 362 -16.74 -20.73 57.09
C GLY A 362 -17.62 -19.48 56.94
N ALA A 363 -17.07 -18.32 56.61
CA ALA A 363 -17.80 -17.10 56.29
C ALA A 363 -18.13 -17.02 54.81
N ASN A 364 -19.36 -16.63 54.47
CA ASN A 364 -19.85 -16.42 53.12
C ASN A 364 -19.88 -14.92 52.82
N PHE A 365 -19.22 -14.48 51.75
CA PHE A 365 -19.16 -13.08 51.33
C PHE A 365 -20.10 -12.85 50.15
N THR A 366 -21.10 -12.03 50.37
CA THR A 366 -22.16 -11.70 49.38
C THR A 366 -22.00 -10.30 48.78
N SER A 367 -21.03 -9.53 49.29
CA SER A 367 -20.66 -8.21 48.77
C SER A 367 -19.15 -8.07 48.65
N TYR A 368 -18.69 -7.13 47.83
CA TYR A 368 -17.29 -6.83 47.64
C TYR A 368 -17.05 -5.34 47.56
N LYS A 369 -15.86 -4.93 47.94
CA LYS A 369 -15.35 -3.56 47.86
C LYS A 369 -14.27 -3.40 46.80
N THR A 370 -13.53 -4.47 46.54
CA THR A 370 -12.42 -4.46 45.57
C THR A 370 -12.66 -5.52 44.52
N PHE A 371 -12.40 -5.19 43.25
CA PHE A 371 -12.57 -6.12 42.14
C PHE A 371 -11.59 -5.88 41.02
N ALA A 372 -11.39 -6.90 40.17
CA ALA A 372 -10.75 -6.84 38.86
C ALA A 372 -11.43 -7.81 37.90
N VAL A 373 -11.32 -7.51 36.62
CA VAL A 373 -11.82 -8.35 35.51
C VAL A 373 -10.64 -8.81 34.67
N LYS A 374 -10.67 -10.06 34.24
CA LYS A 374 -9.70 -10.64 33.33
C LYS A 374 -10.41 -11.19 32.09
N ILE A 375 -9.92 -10.88 30.92
CA ILE A 375 -10.42 -11.34 29.62
C ILE A 375 -9.33 -12.19 29.01
N VAL A 376 -9.67 -13.42 28.58
CA VAL A 376 -8.78 -14.35 27.92
C VAL A 376 -9.31 -14.65 26.54
N MET A 377 -8.46 -14.49 25.53
CA MET A 377 -8.79 -14.69 24.13
C MET A 377 -8.14 -15.98 23.62
N THR A 378 -8.91 -16.81 22.92
CA THR A 378 -8.44 -18.09 22.36
C THR A 378 -8.93 -18.24 20.93
N SER A 379 -8.16 -18.98 20.12
CA SER A 379 -8.54 -19.32 18.74
C SER A 379 -8.03 -20.70 18.35
N SER A 380 -8.75 -21.38 17.49
CA SER A 380 -8.29 -22.62 16.84
C SER A 380 -7.41 -22.34 15.61
N ASN A 381 -7.39 -21.09 15.12
CA ASN A 381 -6.60 -20.65 13.98
C ASN A 381 -6.01 -19.26 14.30
N THR A 382 -4.68 -19.14 14.25
CA THR A 382 -3.98 -17.90 14.57
C THR A 382 -4.26 -16.77 13.57
N SER A 383 -4.68 -17.08 12.36
CA SER A 383 -5.07 -16.07 11.37
C SER A 383 -6.40 -15.40 11.70
N VAL A 384 -7.27 -16.09 12.47
CA VAL A 384 -8.59 -15.58 12.88
C VAL A 384 -8.59 -15.39 14.38
N ILE A 385 -8.39 -14.19 14.85
CA ILE A 385 -8.33 -13.84 16.27
C ILE A 385 -9.58 -13.09 16.71
N PRO A 386 -10.05 -13.28 17.97
CA PRO A 386 -11.09 -12.41 18.53
C PRO A 386 -10.50 -11.03 18.81
N ARG A 387 -11.31 -9.99 18.63
CA ARG A 387 -10.99 -8.59 18.97
C ARG A 387 -11.96 -8.08 20.01
N VAL A 388 -11.47 -7.35 21.01
CA VAL A 388 -12.27 -6.79 22.14
C VAL A 388 -11.98 -5.31 22.27
#